data_636f07696783bb4f9c9b65728ddc5143
#
_entry.id   636f07696783bb4f9c9b65728ddc5143
#
_cell.length_a   1.000
_cell.length_b   1.000
_cell.length_c   1.000
_cell.angle_alpha   90.00
_cell.angle_beta   90.00
_cell.angle_gamma   90.00
#
_symmetry.space_group_name_H-M   'P 1'
#
loop_
_entity.id
_entity.type
_entity.pdbx_description
1 polymer ?
#
loop_
_entity_poly.entity_id
_entity_poly.type
_entity_poly.pdbx_seq_one_letter_code
_entity_poly.pdbx_strand_id
1 'polypeptide(L)'
;MTTIILIRHGQSVANLNLVFAGHFDADLSELGREQAKRTAEAVLGRFKIDKIYSSDLIRAYNTARPISEATGIEIISDRGLREIYAGEWEGREIAKLGEEFREDFFVWRNDICNSRCTGGESMVEAGERFFARVKEIAEENDGKTVVITTHAAVIRAFLAISAGDVTLMNTTPFVPNASYTVLSVDGDKFEVVEKGCDSHLEGLKTVLPPNV
;
A
#
# COMPACT_ATOMS: atom_id res chain seq x y z
N MET A 1 18.56 -4.53 -13.36
CA MET A 1 17.76 -5.14 -12.25
C MET A 1 17.50 -4.06 -11.21
N THR A 2 16.25 -3.77 -10.94
CA THR A 2 15.78 -2.69 -10.04
C THR A 2 15.35 -3.25 -8.70
N THR A 3 15.77 -2.62 -7.60
CA THR A 3 15.24 -2.94 -6.27
C THR A 3 14.09 -2.00 -5.95
N ILE A 4 12.89 -2.54 -5.67
CA ILE A 4 11.73 -1.76 -5.27
C ILE A 4 11.39 -2.06 -3.82
N ILE A 5 11.20 -1.01 -3.03
CA ILE A 5 10.78 -1.08 -1.63
C ILE A 5 9.37 -0.49 -1.57
N LEU A 6 8.35 -1.38 -1.56
CA LEU A 6 6.96 -0.98 -1.37
C LEU A 6 6.70 -0.75 0.12
N ILE A 7 6.22 0.42 0.50
CA ILE A 7 5.87 0.76 1.88
C ILE A 7 4.37 1.07 1.96
N ARG A 8 3.62 0.32 2.77
CA ARG A 8 2.26 0.72 3.13
C ARG A 8 2.35 1.98 4.01
N HIS A 9 1.48 2.95 3.77
CA HIS A 9 1.41 4.14 4.62
C HIS A 9 1.23 3.80 6.11
N GLY A 10 1.74 4.67 7.00
CA GLY A 10 1.50 4.59 8.45
C GLY A 10 0.01 4.67 8.80
N GLN A 11 -0.33 4.41 10.06
CA GLN A 11 -1.73 4.52 10.50
C GLN A 11 -2.30 5.91 10.13
N SER A 12 -3.39 5.92 9.37
CA SER A 12 -4.13 7.15 9.07
C SER A 12 -5.21 7.43 10.11
N VAL A 13 -5.75 8.64 10.12
CA VAL A 13 -6.94 8.99 10.92
C VAL A 13 -8.14 8.12 10.52
N ALA A 14 -8.25 7.74 9.24
CA ALA A 14 -9.28 6.81 8.79
C ALA A 14 -9.09 5.41 9.40
N ASN A 15 -7.85 4.89 9.45
CA ASN A 15 -7.56 3.62 10.13
C ASN A 15 -7.91 3.69 11.64
N LEU A 16 -7.52 4.78 12.31
CA LEU A 16 -7.80 4.98 13.73
C LEU A 16 -9.31 4.97 14.03
N ASN A 17 -10.10 5.56 13.14
CA ASN A 17 -11.55 5.68 13.27
C ASN A 17 -12.32 4.53 12.61
N LEU A 18 -11.65 3.49 12.11
CA LEU A 18 -12.26 2.36 11.38
C LEU A 18 -13.17 2.82 10.23
N VAL A 19 -12.69 3.78 9.45
CA VAL A 19 -13.35 4.32 8.26
C VAL A 19 -12.70 3.73 7.01
N PHE A 20 -13.49 3.30 6.04
CA PHE A 20 -13.00 2.84 4.75
C PHE A 20 -12.51 4.04 3.93
N ALA A 21 -11.20 4.13 3.72
CA ALA A 21 -10.62 5.32 3.11
C ALA A 21 -10.73 5.34 1.57
N GLY A 22 -10.26 4.29 0.88
CA GLY A 22 -10.14 4.35 -0.58
C GLY A 22 -9.35 5.59 -1.00
N HIS A 23 -9.96 6.45 -1.84
CA HIS A 23 -9.41 7.76 -2.24
C HIS A 23 -9.79 8.91 -1.29
N PHE A 24 -10.64 8.67 -0.27
CA PHE A 24 -10.87 9.66 0.79
C PHE A 24 -9.54 10.01 1.46
N ASP A 25 -9.18 11.30 1.41
CA ASP A 25 -7.83 11.76 1.71
C ASP A 25 -7.64 12.12 3.20
N ALA A 26 -7.57 11.10 4.05
CA ALA A 26 -7.27 11.24 5.47
C ALA A 26 -5.76 11.18 5.71
N ASP A 27 -5.24 12.11 6.51
CA ASP A 27 -3.81 12.20 6.88
C ASP A 27 -3.42 11.10 7.91
N LEU A 28 -2.12 11.00 8.19
CA LEU A 28 -1.57 10.16 9.24
C LEU A 28 -2.05 10.58 10.63
N SER A 29 -2.31 9.61 11.50
CA SER A 29 -2.46 9.82 12.94
C SER A 29 -1.10 10.18 13.56
N GLU A 30 -1.07 10.53 14.85
CA GLU A 30 0.19 10.73 15.58
C GLU A 30 1.04 9.44 15.58
N LEU A 31 0.41 8.30 15.83
CA LEU A 31 1.08 6.99 15.72
C LEU A 31 1.62 6.75 14.31
N GLY A 32 0.84 7.07 13.28
CA GLY A 32 1.27 6.89 11.89
C GLY A 32 2.49 7.74 11.53
N ARG A 33 2.62 8.94 12.08
CA ARG A 33 3.80 9.80 11.88
C ARG A 33 5.05 9.21 12.56
N GLU A 34 4.89 8.63 13.75
CA GLU A 34 6.01 7.95 14.42
C GLU A 34 6.40 6.65 13.68
N GLN A 35 5.40 5.88 13.21
CA GLN A 35 5.65 4.71 12.35
C GLN A 35 6.44 5.09 11.10
N ALA A 36 6.08 6.18 10.42
CA ALA A 36 6.77 6.66 9.22
C ALA A 36 8.26 6.97 9.49
N LYS A 37 8.58 7.58 10.63
CA LYS A 37 9.98 7.85 11.05
C LYS A 37 10.74 6.55 11.27
N ARG A 38 10.16 5.60 12.00
CA ARG A 38 10.78 4.28 12.27
C ARG A 38 11.03 3.50 10.99
N THR A 39 10.08 3.56 10.04
CA THR A 39 10.24 2.92 8.74
C THR A 39 11.36 3.58 7.94
N ALA A 40 11.46 4.90 7.96
CA ALA A 40 12.56 5.61 7.32
C ALA A 40 13.93 5.19 7.88
N GLU A 41 14.08 5.14 9.21
CA GLU A 41 15.30 4.68 9.89
C GLU A 41 15.66 3.24 9.47
N ALA A 42 14.68 2.33 9.48
CA ALA A 42 14.90 0.92 9.12
C ALA A 42 15.30 0.75 7.65
N VAL A 43 14.64 1.45 6.74
CA VAL A 43 14.92 1.38 5.30
C VAL A 43 16.29 2.01 4.99
N LEU A 44 16.58 3.19 5.50
CA LEU A 44 17.85 3.89 5.27
C LEU A 44 19.05 3.20 5.93
N GLY A 45 18.82 2.47 7.02
CA GLY A 45 19.85 1.64 7.65
C GLY A 45 20.28 0.42 6.82
N ARG A 46 19.46 0.03 5.81
CA ARG A 46 19.70 -1.15 4.96
C ARG A 46 19.96 -0.84 3.50
N PHE A 47 19.37 0.24 2.98
CA PHE A 47 19.37 0.53 1.55
C PHE A 47 19.83 1.96 1.28
N LYS A 48 20.64 2.12 0.23
CA LYS A 48 20.90 3.42 -0.38
C LYS A 48 19.80 3.72 -1.38
N ILE A 49 18.99 4.73 -1.13
CA ILE A 49 17.85 5.08 -1.96
C ILE A 49 18.28 6.04 -3.09
N ASP A 50 17.82 5.78 -4.29
CA ASP A 50 18.08 6.60 -5.48
C ASP A 50 16.86 7.41 -5.93
N LYS A 51 15.64 6.91 -5.69
CA LYS A 51 14.37 7.58 -6.05
C LYS A 51 13.27 7.28 -5.04
N ILE A 52 12.36 8.22 -4.90
CA ILE A 52 11.17 8.11 -4.04
C ILE A 52 9.94 8.46 -4.86
N TYR A 53 9.02 7.49 -4.98
CA TYR A 53 7.68 7.69 -5.52
C TYR A 53 6.66 7.54 -4.39
N SER A 54 5.54 8.22 -4.52
CA SER A 54 4.44 8.13 -3.56
C SER A 54 3.10 8.24 -4.26
N SER A 55 2.11 7.47 -3.79
CA SER A 55 0.72 7.87 -4.00
C SER A 55 0.55 9.34 -3.60
N ASP A 56 -0.24 10.09 -4.34
CA ASP A 56 -0.54 11.49 -4.05
C ASP A 56 -1.52 11.67 -2.88
N LEU A 57 -2.08 10.59 -2.33
CA LEU A 57 -2.90 10.63 -1.11
C LEU A 57 -2.00 10.98 0.09
N ILE A 58 -2.46 11.96 0.88
CA ILE A 58 -1.65 12.62 1.90
C ILE A 58 -1.01 11.66 2.91
N ARG A 59 -1.68 10.57 3.30
CA ARG A 59 -1.15 9.56 4.22
C ARG A 59 0.07 8.83 3.67
N ALA A 60 0.08 8.50 2.36
CA ALA A 60 1.21 7.85 1.70
C ALA A 60 2.36 8.85 1.49
N TYR A 61 2.04 10.06 1.04
CA TYR A 61 3.00 11.13 0.85
C TYR A 61 3.72 11.48 2.16
N ASN A 62 2.98 11.64 3.27
CA ASN A 62 3.55 11.92 4.58
C ASN A 62 4.32 10.73 5.17
N THR A 63 4.09 9.51 4.70
CA THR A 63 4.92 8.35 5.05
C THR A 63 6.27 8.39 4.34
N ALA A 64 6.35 8.90 3.11
CA ALA A 64 7.59 9.07 2.37
C ALA A 64 8.47 10.23 2.90
N ARG A 65 7.85 11.26 3.50
CA ARG A 65 8.55 12.49 3.92
C ARG A 65 9.80 12.28 4.77
N PRO A 66 9.82 11.46 5.83
CA PRO A 66 11.03 11.25 6.62
C PRO A 66 12.20 10.68 5.80
N ILE A 67 11.92 9.83 4.79
CA ILE A 67 12.97 9.32 3.88
C ILE A 67 13.49 10.46 2.99
N SER A 68 12.60 11.27 2.44
CA SER A 68 12.95 12.41 1.59
C SER A 68 13.76 13.46 2.38
N GLU A 69 13.33 13.80 3.59
CA GLU A 69 14.03 14.76 4.45
C GLU A 69 15.44 14.29 4.84
N ALA A 70 15.61 12.97 5.10
CA ALA A 70 16.91 12.41 5.48
C ALA A 70 17.87 12.26 4.29
N THR A 71 17.35 12.06 3.07
CA THR A 71 18.18 11.81 1.86
C THR A 71 18.34 13.02 0.96
N GLY A 72 17.48 14.03 1.09
CA GLY A 72 17.39 15.15 0.15
C GLY A 72 16.77 14.79 -1.21
N ILE A 73 16.24 13.56 -1.37
CA ILE A 73 15.59 13.13 -2.62
C ILE A 73 14.14 13.61 -2.63
N GLU A 74 13.73 14.26 -3.71
CA GLU A 74 12.35 14.72 -3.89
C GLU A 74 11.39 13.55 -4.06
N ILE A 75 10.16 13.71 -3.52
CA ILE A 75 9.08 12.74 -3.67
C ILE A 75 8.35 13.01 -4.98
N ILE A 76 8.33 12.01 -5.86
CA ILE A 76 7.56 12.02 -7.11
C ILE A 76 6.15 11.51 -6.79
N SER A 77 5.17 12.41 -6.82
CA SER A 77 3.76 12.10 -6.53
C SER A 77 3.08 11.48 -7.75
N ASP A 78 2.37 10.36 -7.56
CA ASP A 78 1.81 9.58 -8.67
C ASP A 78 0.43 8.99 -8.34
N ARG A 79 -0.56 9.33 -9.16
CA ARG A 79 -1.94 8.85 -9.02
C ARG A 79 -2.09 7.35 -9.33
N GLY A 80 -1.23 6.78 -10.17
CA GLY A 80 -1.19 5.35 -10.46
C GLY A 80 -0.91 4.50 -9.23
N LEU A 81 -0.33 5.10 -8.17
CA LEU A 81 0.01 4.44 -6.92
C LEU A 81 -1.08 4.56 -5.84
N ARG A 82 -2.25 5.15 -6.14
CA ARG A 82 -3.37 5.26 -5.20
C ARG A 82 -3.91 3.90 -4.78
N GLU A 83 -4.61 3.92 -3.63
CA GLU A 83 -5.42 2.81 -3.13
C GLU A 83 -6.55 2.47 -4.11
N ILE A 84 -7.23 1.37 -3.88
CA ILE A 84 -8.48 1.07 -4.57
C ILE A 84 -9.46 2.25 -4.46
N TYR A 85 -10.05 2.66 -5.58
CA TYR A 85 -11.16 3.61 -5.56
C TYR A 85 -12.40 2.91 -5.00
N ALA A 86 -12.81 3.33 -3.81
CA ALA A 86 -13.82 2.61 -3.06
C ALA A 86 -15.27 3.10 -3.34
N GLY A 87 -15.44 4.06 -4.23
CA GLY A 87 -16.76 4.52 -4.65
C GLY A 87 -17.62 4.99 -3.47
N GLU A 88 -18.78 4.36 -3.29
CA GLU A 88 -19.75 4.73 -2.24
C GLU A 88 -19.31 4.37 -0.82
N TRP A 89 -18.26 3.55 -0.66
CA TRP A 89 -17.74 3.18 0.66
C TRP A 89 -16.82 4.23 1.26
N GLU A 90 -16.33 5.18 0.44
CA GLU A 90 -15.36 6.18 0.90
C GLU A 90 -15.90 7.05 2.03
N GLY A 91 -15.11 7.16 3.10
CA GLY A 91 -15.47 7.96 4.28
C GLY A 91 -16.51 7.31 5.21
N ARG A 92 -16.98 6.08 4.91
CA ARG A 92 -17.96 5.38 5.76
C ARG A 92 -17.30 4.53 6.83
N GLU A 93 -17.97 4.41 7.96
CA GLU A 93 -17.57 3.46 9.00
C GLU A 93 -17.66 2.02 8.48
N ILE A 94 -16.57 1.24 8.63
CA ILE A 94 -16.51 -0.14 8.15
C ILE A 94 -17.62 -1.02 8.74
N ALA A 95 -18.00 -0.76 9.99
CA ALA A 95 -19.08 -1.50 10.65
C ALA A 95 -20.45 -1.34 9.96
N LYS A 96 -20.67 -0.23 9.26
CA LYS A 96 -21.93 0.05 8.55
C LYS A 96 -21.98 -0.53 7.14
N LEU A 97 -20.82 -0.83 6.52
CA LEU A 97 -20.77 -1.33 5.15
C LEU A 97 -21.55 -2.63 4.96
N GLY A 98 -21.53 -3.52 5.96
CA GLY A 98 -22.28 -4.78 5.89
C GLY A 98 -23.80 -4.63 5.94
N GLU A 99 -24.33 -3.49 6.39
CA GLU A 99 -25.75 -3.18 6.39
C GLU A 99 -26.13 -2.40 5.13
N GLU A 100 -25.31 -1.40 4.75
CA GLU A 100 -25.59 -0.48 3.64
C GLU A 100 -25.27 -1.10 2.26
N PHE A 101 -24.23 -1.96 2.17
CA PHE A 101 -23.73 -2.58 0.92
C PHE A 101 -23.57 -4.08 1.07
N ARG A 102 -24.60 -4.75 1.57
CA ARG A 102 -24.57 -6.12 2.07
C ARG A 102 -23.94 -7.12 1.12
N GLU A 103 -24.32 -7.11 -0.16
CA GLU A 103 -23.86 -8.09 -1.15
C GLU A 103 -22.38 -7.87 -1.50
N ASP A 104 -22.00 -6.64 -1.88
CA ASP A 104 -20.63 -6.32 -2.28
C ASP A 104 -19.66 -6.46 -1.11
N PHE A 105 -20.06 -6.01 0.10
CA PHE A 105 -19.22 -6.13 1.29
C PHE A 105 -19.08 -7.59 1.76
N PHE A 106 -20.10 -8.44 1.54
CA PHE A 106 -19.97 -9.88 1.79
C PHE A 106 -18.90 -10.51 0.88
N VAL A 107 -18.86 -10.17 -0.42
CA VAL A 107 -17.82 -10.63 -1.34
C VAL A 107 -16.45 -10.12 -0.90
N TRP A 108 -16.33 -8.84 -0.54
CA TRP A 108 -15.08 -8.27 -0.01
C TRP A 108 -14.52 -9.04 1.19
N ARG A 109 -15.39 -9.49 2.07
CA ARG A 109 -14.98 -10.21 3.29
C ARG A 109 -14.60 -11.67 3.05
N ASN A 110 -15.20 -12.33 2.05
CA ASN A 110 -15.12 -13.78 1.88
C ASN A 110 -14.42 -14.21 0.57
N ASP A 111 -14.41 -13.37 -0.45
CA ASP A 111 -13.83 -13.66 -1.78
C ASP A 111 -13.27 -12.38 -2.41
N ILE A 112 -12.22 -11.84 -1.77
CA ILE A 112 -11.72 -10.51 -2.11
C ILE A 112 -11.19 -10.41 -3.54
N CYS A 113 -10.69 -11.50 -4.14
CA CYS A 113 -10.21 -11.48 -5.52
C CYS A 113 -11.34 -11.20 -6.53
N ASN A 114 -12.57 -11.54 -6.21
CA ASN A 114 -13.77 -11.28 -7.03
C ASN A 114 -14.55 -10.04 -6.56
N SER A 115 -14.04 -9.31 -5.56
CA SER A 115 -14.74 -8.18 -4.98
C SER A 115 -14.63 -6.91 -5.82
N ARG A 116 -15.68 -6.09 -5.70
CA ARG A 116 -15.75 -4.72 -6.21
C ARG A 116 -16.36 -3.83 -5.13
N CYS A 117 -15.77 -2.67 -4.90
CA CYS A 117 -16.42 -1.66 -4.08
C CYS A 117 -17.62 -1.08 -4.83
N THR A 118 -18.76 -0.89 -4.18
CA THR A 118 -19.98 -0.35 -4.83
C THR A 118 -19.68 1.00 -5.50
N GLY A 119 -19.87 1.10 -6.80
CA GLY A 119 -19.55 2.30 -7.58
C GLY A 119 -18.04 2.59 -7.72
N GLY A 120 -17.17 1.66 -7.33
CA GLY A 120 -15.72 1.79 -7.36
C GLY A 120 -15.01 0.73 -8.21
N GLU A 121 -13.70 0.59 -7.98
CA GLU A 121 -12.84 -0.42 -8.61
C GLU A 121 -13.09 -1.81 -8.01
N SER A 122 -12.85 -2.86 -8.82
CA SER A 122 -12.59 -4.21 -8.28
C SER A 122 -11.16 -4.30 -7.77
N MET A 123 -10.90 -5.33 -6.95
CA MET A 123 -9.53 -5.63 -6.49
C MET A 123 -8.57 -5.92 -7.65
N VAL A 124 -9.06 -6.57 -8.71
CA VAL A 124 -8.26 -6.88 -9.90
C VAL A 124 -7.93 -5.60 -10.67
N GLU A 125 -8.93 -4.74 -10.96
CA GLU A 125 -8.69 -3.47 -11.66
C GLU A 125 -7.69 -2.58 -10.93
N ALA A 126 -7.85 -2.40 -9.62
CA ALA A 126 -6.91 -1.63 -8.80
C ALA A 126 -5.50 -2.25 -8.81
N GLY A 127 -5.42 -3.57 -8.75
CA GLY A 127 -4.17 -4.33 -8.81
C GLY A 127 -3.47 -4.21 -10.16
N GLU A 128 -4.18 -4.32 -11.27
CA GLU A 128 -3.63 -4.19 -12.62
C GLU A 128 -3.13 -2.78 -12.89
N ARG A 129 -3.88 -1.75 -12.49
CA ARG A 129 -3.44 -0.35 -12.55
C ARG A 129 -2.14 -0.14 -11.79
N PHE A 130 -2.07 -0.62 -10.57
CA PHE A 130 -0.89 -0.50 -9.72
C PHE A 130 0.29 -1.31 -10.28
N PHE A 131 0.05 -2.55 -10.74
CA PHE A 131 1.09 -3.40 -11.34
C PHE A 131 1.71 -2.75 -12.56
N ALA A 132 0.89 -2.24 -13.49
CA ALA A 132 1.37 -1.54 -14.66
C ALA A 132 2.27 -0.35 -14.29
N ARG A 133 1.86 0.46 -13.30
CA ARG A 133 2.66 1.61 -12.88
C ARG A 133 3.97 1.22 -12.18
N VAL A 134 3.96 0.20 -11.32
CA VAL A 134 5.19 -0.31 -10.68
C VAL A 134 6.17 -0.86 -11.73
N LYS A 135 5.66 -1.54 -12.77
CA LYS A 135 6.49 -2.03 -13.88
C LYS A 135 7.17 -0.86 -14.63
N GLU A 136 6.41 0.16 -15.01
CA GLU A 136 6.96 1.37 -15.63
C GLU A 136 8.04 2.04 -14.78
N ILE A 137 7.79 2.20 -13.47
CA ILE A 137 8.76 2.77 -12.52
C ILE A 137 10.04 1.91 -12.47
N ALA A 138 9.90 0.59 -12.50
CA ALA A 138 11.06 -0.31 -12.51
C ALA A 138 11.91 -0.14 -13.78
N GLU A 139 11.25 -0.04 -14.95
CA GLU A 139 11.91 0.16 -16.25
C GLU A 139 12.61 1.53 -16.33
N GLU A 140 11.95 2.60 -15.85
CA GLU A 140 12.52 3.96 -15.78
C GLU A 140 13.76 4.06 -14.87
N ASN A 141 13.93 3.10 -13.96
CA ASN A 141 14.94 3.15 -12.89
C ASN A 141 15.85 1.89 -12.87
N ASP A 142 16.20 1.35 -14.03
CA ASP A 142 17.08 0.16 -14.06
C ASP A 142 18.39 0.41 -13.31
N GLY A 143 18.78 -0.59 -12.52
CA GLY A 143 20.00 -0.56 -11.69
C GLY A 143 19.88 0.25 -10.39
N LYS A 144 18.70 0.82 -10.06
CA LYS A 144 18.50 1.68 -8.91
C LYS A 144 17.70 1.00 -7.80
N THR A 145 17.75 1.60 -6.60
CA THR A 145 16.87 1.29 -5.47
C THR A 145 15.81 2.37 -5.33
N VAL A 146 14.55 1.98 -5.47
CA VAL A 146 13.38 2.86 -5.51
C VAL A 146 12.45 2.58 -4.33
N VAL A 147 12.10 3.61 -3.57
CA VAL A 147 11.02 3.55 -2.57
C VAL A 147 9.71 3.95 -3.23
N ILE A 148 8.64 3.18 -2.96
CA ILE A 148 7.27 3.48 -3.37
C ILE A 148 6.38 3.41 -2.14
N THR A 149 5.86 4.56 -1.68
CA THR A 149 4.87 4.60 -0.60
C THR A 149 3.46 4.54 -1.16
N THR A 150 2.67 3.58 -0.67
CA THR A 150 1.36 3.23 -1.22
C THR A 150 0.44 2.62 -0.16
N HIS A 151 -0.48 1.71 -0.54
CA HIS A 151 -1.61 1.28 0.27
C HIS A 151 -1.77 -0.24 0.31
N ALA A 152 -2.66 -0.71 1.18
CA ALA A 152 -2.77 -2.14 1.52
C ALA A 152 -3.40 -2.99 0.42
N ALA A 153 -4.53 -2.54 -0.16
CA ALA A 153 -5.26 -3.35 -1.12
C ALA A 153 -4.45 -3.52 -2.42
N VAL A 154 -3.85 -2.43 -2.91
CA VAL A 154 -3.04 -2.48 -4.14
C VAL A 154 -1.74 -3.28 -3.96
N ILE A 155 -1.10 -3.27 -2.77
CA ILE A 155 0.05 -4.15 -2.49
C ILE A 155 -0.40 -5.62 -2.50
N ARG A 156 -1.52 -5.95 -1.85
CA ARG A 156 -2.07 -7.32 -1.82
C ARG A 156 -2.39 -7.82 -3.23
N ALA A 157 -3.07 -7.00 -4.02
CA ALA A 157 -3.42 -7.32 -5.40
C ALA A 157 -2.17 -7.48 -6.29
N PHE A 158 -1.23 -6.56 -6.18
CA PHE A 158 0.06 -6.61 -6.88
C PHE A 158 0.80 -7.92 -6.62
N LEU A 159 0.91 -8.35 -5.35
CA LEU A 159 1.61 -9.59 -4.99
C LEU A 159 0.96 -10.83 -5.61
N ALA A 160 -0.36 -10.85 -5.73
CA ALA A 160 -1.09 -11.96 -6.36
C ALA A 160 -0.93 -11.93 -7.89
N ILE A 161 -1.05 -10.77 -8.52
CA ILE A 161 -0.89 -10.58 -9.97
C ILE A 161 0.54 -10.90 -10.39
N SER A 162 1.56 -10.44 -9.66
CA SER A 162 2.97 -10.73 -9.96
C SER A 162 3.32 -12.21 -9.83
N ALA A 163 2.58 -12.96 -9.03
CA ALA A 163 2.70 -14.42 -8.92
C ALA A 163 1.91 -15.17 -10.01
N GLY A 164 1.13 -14.48 -10.84
CA GLY A 164 0.30 -15.07 -11.90
C GLY A 164 -0.97 -15.76 -11.42
N ASP A 165 -1.38 -15.54 -10.16
CA ASP A 165 -2.58 -16.15 -9.58
C ASP A 165 -3.34 -15.16 -8.68
N VAL A 166 -4.38 -14.56 -9.24
CA VAL A 166 -5.22 -13.57 -8.53
C VAL A 166 -5.96 -14.17 -7.32
N THR A 167 -6.18 -15.50 -7.29
CA THR A 167 -6.85 -16.16 -6.16
C THR A 167 -6.03 -16.12 -4.88
N LEU A 168 -4.72 -15.89 -4.99
CA LEU A 168 -3.85 -15.67 -3.84
C LEU A 168 -4.25 -14.43 -3.02
N MET A 169 -5.02 -13.51 -3.59
CA MET A 169 -5.60 -12.42 -2.79
C MET A 169 -6.48 -12.94 -1.66
N ASN A 170 -7.17 -14.07 -1.82
CA ASN A 170 -8.04 -14.62 -0.79
C ASN A 170 -7.28 -15.16 0.43
N THR A 171 -6.04 -15.58 0.26
CA THR A 171 -5.22 -16.18 1.31
C THR A 171 -4.09 -15.29 1.80
N THR A 172 -3.73 -14.25 1.04
CA THR A 172 -2.68 -13.30 1.42
C THR A 172 -3.29 -12.21 2.32
N PRO A 173 -2.83 -12.03 3.56
CA PRO A 173 -3.30 -10.93 4.40
C PRO A 173 -2.83 -9.58 3.87
N PHE A 174 -3.50 -8.50 4.28
CA PHE A 174 -2.97 -7.14 4.10
C PHE A 174 -1.65 -6.98 4.86
N VAL A 175 -0.69 -6.31 4.24
CA VAL A 175 0.55 -5.95 4.93
C VAL A 175 0.26 -4.92 6.04
N PRO A 176 0.96 -4.97 7.20
CA PRO A 176 0.75 -4.01 8.29
C PRO A 176 1.01 -2.56 7.88
N ASN A 177 0.39 -1.58 8.57
CA ASN A 177 0.71 -0.16 8.39
C ASN A 177 2.22 0.07 8.61
N ALA A 178 2.82 0.91 7.76
CA ALA A 178 4.24 1.25 7.78
C ALA A 178 5.20 0.06 7.60
N SER A 179 4.70 -1.15 7.29
CA SER A 179 5.57 -2.25 6.87
C SER A 179 6.10 -2.02 5.45
N TYR A 180 7.23 -2.67 5.14
CA TYR A 180 7.79 -2.64 3.79
C TYR A 180 7.96 -4.04 3.21
N THR A 181 7.87 -4.10 1.88
CA THR A 181 8.10 -5.31 1.06
C THR A 181 9.20 -5.00 0.07
N VAL A 182 10.20 -5.86 -0.05
CA VAL A 182 11.33 -5.69 -0.96
C VAL A 182 11.15 -6.59 -2.17
N LEU A 183 11.23 -6.00 -3.35
CA LEU A 183 11.16 -6.68 -4.63
C LEU A 183 12.48 -6.52 -5.39
N SER A 184 12.87 -7.56 -6.10
CA SER A 184 13.88 -7.53 -7.15
C SER A 184 13.17 -7.64 -8.50
N VAL A 185 13.40 -6.69 -9.40
CA VAL A 185 12.74 -6.61 -10.70
C VAL A 185 13.77 -6.70 -11.83
N ASP A 186 13.58 -7.68 -12.73
CA ASP A 186 14.43 -7.87 -13.91
C ASP A 186 13.54 -8.07 -15.15
N GLY A 187 13.38 -7.03 -15.96
CA GLY A 187 12.40 -6.98 -17.02
C GLY A 187 10.98 -7.22 -16.49
N ASP A 188 10.32 -8.25 -17.01
CA ASP A 188 8.95 -8.62 -16.60
C ASP A 188 8.91 -9.53 -15.35
N LYS A 189 10.06 -9.91 -14.81
CA LYS A 189 10.13 -10.81 -13.66
C LYS A 189 10.18 -10.01 -12.35
N PHE A 190 9.19 -10.23 -11.51
CA PHE A 190 9.11 -9.70 -10.14
C PHE A 190 9.38 -10.82 -9.14
N GLU A 191 10.38 -10.63 -8.29
CA GLU A 191 10.72 -11.55 -7.21
C GLU A 191 10.52 -10.86 -5.86
N VAL A 192 9.70 -11.45 -5.00
CA VAL A 192 9.50 -10.96 -3.63
C VAL A 192 10.64 -11.46 -2.75
N VAL A 193 11.56 -10.58 -2.40
CA VAL A 193 12.73 -10.89 -1.56
C VAL A 193 12.34 -10.93 -0.08
N GLU A 194 11.56 -9.93 0.36
CA GLU A 194 11.03 -9.84 1.72
C GLU A 194 9.60 -9.27 1.66
N LYS A 195 8.71 -9.77 2.52
CA LYS A 195 7.29 -9.36 2.50
C LYS A 195 6.85 -8.85 3.87
N GLY A 196 6.29 -7.65 3.90
CA GLY A 196 5.59 -7.11 5.07
C GLY A 196 6.48 -6.97 6.31
N CYS A 197 7.75 -6.59 6.13
CA CYS A 197 8.70 -6.39 7.22
C CYS A 197 8.21 -5.29 8.18
N ASP A 198 7.97 -5.64 9.43
CA ASP A 198 7.42 -4.76 10.46
C ASP A 198 8.13 -4.85 11.82
N SER A 199 9.29 -5.52 11.89
CA SER A 199 10.07 -5.69 13.14
C SER A 199 10.52 -4.36 13.74
N HIS A 200 10.73 -3.33 12.91
CA HIS A 200 11.08 -1.97 13.33
C HIS A 200 9.94 -1.22 14.04
N LEU A 201 8.72 -1.78 14.00
CA LEU A 201 7.51 -1.22 14.61
C LEU A 201 7.14 -1.88 15.94
N GLU A 202 8.09 -2.52 16.62
CA GLU A 202 7.81 -3.10 17.93
C GLU A 202 7.30 -2.04 18.91
N GLY A 203 6.15 -2.30 19.53
CA GLY A 203 5.44 -1.33 20.38
C GLY A 203 4.63 -0.26 19.66
N LEU A 204 4.71 -0.17 18.32
CA LEU A 204 4.02 0.84 17.50
C LEU A 204 3.05 0.22 16.47
N LYS A 205 2.76 -1.09 16.54
CA LYS A 205 1.90 -1.76 15.55
C LYS A 205 0.46 -1.30 15.64
N THR A 206 -0.13 -1.04 14.48
CA THR A 206 -1.58 -0.81 14.37
C THR A 206 -2.32 -2.13 14.47
N VAL A 207 -3.36 -2.18 15.30
CA VAL A 207 -4.26 -3.33 15.37
C VAL A 207 -5.53 -2.98 14.56
N LEU A 208 -5.75 -3.70 13.46
CA LEU A 208 -6.93 -3.55 12.62
C LEU A 208 -7.70 -4.87 12.56
N PRO A 209 -9.03 -4.83 12.36
CA PRO A 209 -9.82 -6.03 12.07
C PRO A 209 -9.34 -6.72 10.78
N PRO A 210 -9.57 -8.04 10.62
CA PRO A 210 -9.22 -8.74 9.39
C PRO A 210 -9.91 -8.15 8.16
N ASN A 211 -9.17 -8.04 7.05
CA ASN A 211 -9.62 -7.47 5.76
C ASN A 211 -10.11 -6.01 5.85
N VAL A 212 -9.37 -5.19 6.62
CA VAL A 212 -9.57 -3.76 6.78
C VAL A 212 -8.28 -2.99 6.52
#